data_069840721a00258193e0e2f503090a15
#
_entry.id   069840721a00258193e0e2f503090a15
#
_cell.length_a   1.000
_cell.length_b   1.000
_cell.length_c   1.000
_cell.angle_alpha   90.00
_cell.angle_beta   90.00
_cell.angle_gamma   90.00
#
_symmetry.space_group_name_H-M   'P 1'
#
loop_
_entity.id
_entity.type
_entity.pdbx_description
1 polymer ?
#
loop_
_entity_poly.entity_id
_entity_poly.type
_entity_poly.pdbx_seq_one_letter_code
_entity_poly.pdbx_strand_id
1 'polypeptide(L)'
;KTCGGKGANQAYACGRLGGDTAFLNAVGDDPLGGELVRNLQQANVDTRAIRTVDGVSTGMAVVCVDEKGNNSIIVIPGANNLCDVDYLRRNRARFEESDIVLLQMEIPFESVCYAVELASELHKTVILNPAPAPDSLPDEVYAGLDYLTPNESEFKRLTGCPTDEVEELAVHCKPLLEKGTRNIIITLGSRGALHVNREGHTLYRPPKVQAVDTTAAGDTFNAALARELADGRSTEEAIVFANMASALAVSRVGAQDSIPSYEEVLDFKKRME
;
A
#
# COMPACT_ATOMS: atom_id res chain seq x y z
N LYS A 1 17.86 12.90 0.31
CA LYS A 1 17.19 12.31 1.47
C LYS A 1 15.74 12.76 1.45
N THR A 2 14.78 11.83 1.46
CA THR A 2 13.34 12.07 1.42
C THR A 2 12.65 11.20 2.46
N CYS A 3 11.48 11.61 2.96
CA CYS A 3 10.58 10.75 3.71
C CYS A 3 10.11 9.60 2.80
N GLY A 4 9.98 8.40 3.35
CA GLY A 4 9.61 7.20 2.60
C GLY A 4 9.25 6.03 3.52
N GLY A 5 9.23 4.84 2.94
CA GLY A 5 8.70 3.62 3.52
C GLY A 5 7.27 3.41 3.08
N LYS A 6 6.92 2.17 2.67
CA LYS A 6 5.61 1.88 2.04
C LYS A 6 4.43 2.28 2.94
N GLY A 7 4.46 1.89 4.21
CA GLY A 7 3.41 2.26 5.15
C GLY A 7 3.26 3.77 5.32
N ALA A 8 4.39 4.50 5.46
CA ALA A 8 4.37 5.96 5.59
C ALA A 8 3.91 6.64 4.29
N ASN A 9 4.32 6.14 3.11
CA ASN A 9 3.87 6.65 1.82
C ASN A 9 2.36 6.46 1.65
N GLN A 10 1.85 5.28 1.98
CA GLN A 10 0.41 4.96 1.87
C GLN A 10 -0.41 5.79 2.86
N ALA A 11 0.04 5.93 4.12
CA ALA A 11 -0.63 6.79 5.10
C ALA A 11 -0.63 8.27 4.65
N TYR A 12 0.51 8.78 4.18
CA TYR A 12 0.63 10.13 3.63
C TYR A 12 -0.34 10.33 2.46
N ALA A 13 -0.39 9.37 1.53
CA ALA A 13 -1.27 9.44 0.37
C ALA A 13 -2.76 9.40 0.78
N CYS A 14 -3.16 8.54 1.73
CA CYS A 14 -4.52 8.52 2.25
C CYS A 14 -4.92 9.90 2.81
N GLY A 15 -4.08 10.50 3.65
CA GLY A 15 -4.35 11.82 4.22
C GLY A 15 -4.38 12.92 3.17
N ARG A 16 -3.47 12.93 2.18
CA ARG A 16 -3.46 13.87 1.04
C ARG A 16 -4.72 13.75 0.17
N LEU A 17 -5.26 12.55 0.06
CA LEU A 17 -6.50 12.28 -0.66
C LEU A 17 -7.76 12.52 0.20
N GLY A 18 -7.61 13.11 1.41
CA GLY A 18 -8.72 13.50 2.26
C GLY A 18 -9.32 12.36 3.08
N GLY A 19 -8.62 11.22 3.22
CA GLY A 19 -9.03 10.12 4.10
C GLY A 19 -8.76 10.45 5.57
N ASP A 20 -9.69 10.11 6.46
CA ASP A 20 -9.45 10.10 7.91
C ASP A 20 -8.54 8.92 8.25
N THR A 21 -7.26 9.21 8.46
CA THR A 21 -6.19 8.21 8.45
C THR A 21 -5.41 8.24 9.75
N ALA A 22 -5.31 7.09 10.44
CA ALA A 22 -4.39 6.88 11.55
C ALA A 22 -3.24 5.96 11.11
N PHE A 23 -2.01 6.31 11.49
CA PHE A 23 -0.83 5.51 11.18
C PHE A 23 -0.26 4.84 12.43
N LEU A 24 -0.22 3.50 12.40
CA LEU A 24 0.34 2.66 13.45
C LEU A 24 1.72 2.19 13.04
N ASN A 25 2.76 2.69 13.70
CA ASN A 25 4.13 2.24 13.51
C ASN A 25 5.03 2.73 14.66
N ALA A 26 6.35 2.48 14.55
CA ALA A 26 7.35 3.00 15.46
C ALA A 26 8.43 3.77 14.70
N VAL A 27 8.97 4.79 15.36
CA VAL A 27 10.13 5.56 14.91
C VAL A 27 11.17 5.60 16.02
N GLY A 28 12.44 5.84 15.68
CA GLY A 28 13.48 6.10 16.66
C GLY A 28 13.34 7.51 17.27
N ASP A 29 13.92 7.71 18.44
CA ASP A 29 14.14 9.05 19.01
C ASP A 29 15.33 9.72 18.33
N ASP A 30 15.18 10.00 17.04
CA ASP A 30 16.18 10.61 16.18
C ASP A 30 15.56 11.67 15.25
N PRO A 31 16.38 12.52 14.61
CA PRO A 31 15.89 13.57 13.72
C PRO A 31 15.04 13.04 12.55
N LEU A 32 15.29 11.81 12.08
CA LEU A 32 14.56 11.19 10.98
C LEU A 32 13.13 10.84 11.41
N GLY A 33 12.98 10.25 12.59
CA GLY A 33 11.66 9.93 13.17
C GLY A 33 10.82 11.18 13.35
N GLY A 34 11.42 12.24 13.93
CA GLY A 34 10.74 13.53 14.10
C GLY A 34 10.35 14.20 12.76
N GLU A 35 11.18 14.06 11.71
CA GLU A 35 10.88 14.57 10.37
C GLU A 35 9.70 13.81 9.74
N LEU A 36 9.72 12.47 9.81
CA LEU A 36 8.68 11.60 9.26
C LEU A 36 7.33 11.87 9.93
N VAL A 37 7.29 11.98 11.25
CA VAL A 37 6.04 12.27 12.00
C VAL A 37 5.47 13.63 11.59
N ARG A 38 6.30 14.68 11.52
CA ARG A 38 5.85 16.02 11.08
C ARG A 38 5.31 16.00 9.65
N ASN A 39 5.96 15.25 8.76
CA ASN A 39 5.52 15.16 7.37
C ASN A 39 4.15 14.48 7.25
N LEU A 40 3.91 13.40 8.01
CA LEU A 40 2.60 12.75 8.07
C LEU A 40 1.52 13.67 8.63
N GLN A 41 1.84 14.46 9.68
CA GLN A 41 0.91 15.44 10.24
C GLN A 41 0.52 16.53 9.23
N GLN A 42 1.45 16.97 8.37
CA GLN A 42 1.16 17.92 7.30
C GLN A 42 0.22 17.36 6.23
N ALA A 43 0.17 16.04 6.10
CA ALA A 43 -0.79 15.33 5.25
C ALA A 43 -2.10 14.96 5.98
N ASN A 44 -2.38 15.54 7.16
CA ASN A 44 -3.56 15.27 7.99
C ASN A 44 -3.66 13.83 8.51
N VAL A 45 -2.54 13.12 8.66
CA VAL A 45 -2.52 11.78 9.25
C VAL A 45 -2.48 11.88 10.78
N ASP A 46 -3.33 11.12 11.46
CA ASP A 46 -3.28 10.96 12.91
C ASP A 46 -2.05 10.13 13.30
N THR A 47 -1.08 10.79 13.93
CA THR A 47 0.19 10.20 14.34
C THR A 47 0.26 9.84 15.82
N ARG A 48 -0.85 9.97 16.57
CA ARG A 48 -0.88 9.72 18.04
C ARG A 48 -0.55 8.28 18.42
N ALA A 49 -0.74 7.35 17.48
CA ALA A 49 -0.37 5.96 17.66
C ALA A 49 1.08 5.66 17.26
N ILE A 50 1.82 6.59 16.67
CA ILE A 50 3.23 6.37 16.35
C ILE A 50 4.04 6.31 17.65
N ARG A 51 4.72 5.18 17.88
CA ARG A 51 5.60 5.00 19.03
C ARG A 51 6.99 5.56 18.75
N THR A 52 7.47 6.48 19.56
CA THR A 52 8.89 6.89 19.56
C THR A 52 9.68 5.97 20.50
N VAL A 53 10.79 5.42 20.04
CA VAL A 53 11.60 4.44 20.80
C VAL A 53 13.02 4.96 20.95
N ASP A 54 13.46 5.08 22.22
CA ASP A 54 14.82 5.49 22.57
C ASP A 54 15.83 4.37 22.26
N GLY A 55 17.04 4.77 21.85
CA GLY A 55 18.15 3.84 21.59
C GLY A 55 18.02 2.99 20.31
N VAL A 56 17.00 3.22 19.48
CA VAL A 56 16.79 2.54 18.21
C VAL A 56 16.69 3.58 17.09
N SER A 57 17.33 3.32 15.95
CA SER A 57 17.22 4.21 14.79
C SER A 57 15.85 4.07 14.11
N THR A 58 15.35 5.16 13.55
CA THR A 58 14.23 5.12 12.59
C THR A 58 14.60 4.23 11.40
N GLY A 59 13.64 3.48 10.88
CA GLY A 59 13.81 2.67 9.69
C GLY A 59 14.27 3.51 8.50
N MET A 60 15.19 2.99 7.69
CA MET A 60 15.69 3.68 6.50
C MET A 60 15.95 2.72 5.35
N ALA A 61 15.91 3.23 4.12
CA ALA A 61 16.35 2.54 2.93
C ALA A 61 17.45 3.35 2.24
N VAL A 62 18.52 2.65 1.81
CA VAL A 62 19.56 3.22 0.98
C VAL A 62 19.39 2.70 -0.44
N VAL A 63 19.06 3.58 -1.36
CA VAL A 63 18.91 3.25 -2.77
C VAL A 63 20.23 3.54 -3.48
N CYS A 64 20.87 2.48 -3.98
CA CYS A 64 22.08 2.58 -4.81
C CYS A 64 21.64 2.44 -6.27
N VAL A 65 22.03 3.40 -7.10
CA VAL A 65 21.74 3.38 -8.54
C VAL A 65 23.08 3.22 -9.28
N ASP A 66 23.20 2.23 -10.15
CA ASP A 66 24.37 2.06 -10.99
C ASP A 66 24.35 2.98 -12.23
N GLU A 67 25.43 3.02 -12.98
CA GLU A 67 25.56 3.84 -14.21
C GLU A 67 24.55 3.46 -15.30
N LYS A 68 23.93 2.27 -15.21
CA LYS A 68 22.91 1.79 -16.14
C LYS A 68 21.50 2.05 -15.66
N GLY A 69 21.34 2.67 -14.47
CA GLY A 69 20.04 2.94 -13.86
C GLY A 69 19.44 1.77 -13.10
N ASN A 70 20.16 0.67 -12.87
CA ASN A 70 19.70 -0.42 -12.03
C ASN A 70 19.73 -0.03 -10.56
N ASN A 71 18.67 -0.36 -9.82
CA ASN A 71 18.55 -0.04 -8.41
C ASN A 71 18.87 -1.25 -7.54
N SER A 72 19.65 -1.03 -6.49
CA SER A 72 19.80 -1.94 -5.35
C SER A 72 19.37 -1.22 -4.09
N ILE A 73 18.49 -1.83 -3.31
CA ILE A 73 17.92 -1.22 -2.11
C ILE A 73 18.39 -2.01 -0.88
N ILE A 74 19.07 -1.31 0.03
CA ILE A 74 19.43 -1.85 1.35
C ILE A 74 18.43 -1.30 2.35
N VAL A 75 17.65 -2.18 2.96
CA VAL A 75 16.66 -1.82 3.98
C VAL A 75 17.24 -2.06 5.36
N ILE A 76 17.17 -1.05 6.22
CA ILE A 76 17.49 -1.11 7.64
C ILE A 76 16.18 -0.90 8.39
N PRO A 77 15.55 -1.96 8.91
CA PRO A 77 14.20 -1.88 9.50
C PRO A 77 14.13 -0.93 10.70
N GLY A 78 15.17 -0.89 11.53
CA GLY A 78 15.20 -0.04 12.72
C GLY A 78 13.96 -0.22 13.59
N ALA A 79 13.35 0.88 13.97
CA ALA A 79 12.15 0.90 14.81
C ALA A 79 10.92 0.19 14.19
N ASN A 80 10.87 -0.02 12.86
CA ASN A 80 9.77 -0.77 12.24
C ASN A 80 9.63 -2.19 12.84
N ASN A 81 10.73 -2.81 13.26
CA ASN A 81 10.71 -4.11 13.93
C ASN A 81 9.99 -4.08 15.30
N LEU A 82 9.70 -2.90 15.83
CA LEU A 82 9.01 -2.71 17.09
C LEU A 82 7.50 -2.42 16.91
N CYS A 83 7.02 -2.43 15.67
CA CYS A 83 5.61 -2.57 15.37
C CYS A 83 5.21 -4.06 15.53
N ASP A 84 5.41 -4.57 16.73
CA ASP A 84 5.19 -5.96 17.12
C ASP A 84 3.73 -6.25 17.50
N VAL A 85 3.40 -7.53 17.69
CA VAL A 85 2.04 -7.97 18.04
C VAL A 85 1.55 -7.30 19.32
N ASP A 86 2.43 -7.12 20.33
CA ASP A 86 2.03 -6.49 21.59
C ASP A 86 1.75 -4.99 21.42
N TYR A 87 2.46 -4.31 20.53
CA TYR A 87 2.14 -2.95 20.16
C TYR A 87 0.77 -2.87 19.47
N LEU A 88 0.46 -3.78 18.54
CA LEU A 88 -0.84 -3.82 17.87
C LEU A 88 -1.99 -4.11 18.84
N ARG A 89 -1.79 -5.04 19.78
CA ARG A 89 -2.76 -5.34 20.87
C ARG A 89 -3.09 -4.10 21.71
N ARG A 90 -2.08 -3.33 22.08
CA ARG A 90 -2.28 -2.07 22.82
C ARG A 90 -3.02 -1.00 22.04
N ASN A 91 -3.00 -1.08 20.72
CA ASN A 91 -3.68 -0.17 19.81
C ASN A 91 -4.97 -0.76 19.20
N ARG A 92 -5.54 -1.82 19.80
CA ARG A 92 -6.78 -2.47 19.33
C ARG A 92 -7.90 -1.48 19.05
N ALA A 93 -8.07 -0.45 19.88
CA ALA A 93 -9.08 0.59 19.71
C ALA A 93 -9.01 1.27 18.32
N ARG A 94 -7.80 1.41 17.73
CA ARG A 94 -7.64 1.97 16.39
C ARG A 94 -8.20 1.06 15.30
N PHE A 95 -8.13 -0.25 15.50
CA PHE A 95 -8.78 -1.21 14.61
C PHE A 95 -10.30 -1.15 14.75
N GLU A 96 -10.80 -1.00 15.97
CA GLU A 96 -12.25 -0.90 16.25
C GLU A 96 -12.86 0.36 15.65
N GLU A 97 -12.15 1.49 15.67
CA GLU A 97 -12.56 2.78 15.13
C GLU A 97 -12.45 2.87 13.59
N SER A 98 -11.66 2.01 12.94
CA SER A 98 -11.44 2.07 11.48
C SER A 98 -12.49 1.30 10.69
N ASP A 99 -12.71 1.67 9.43
CA ASP A 99 -13.50 0.90 8.46
C ASP A 99 -12.60 -0.02 7.63
N ILE A 100 -11.37 0.44 7.37
CA ILE A 100 -10.38 -0.26 6.53
C ILE A 100 -9.05 -0.36 7.26
N VAL A 101 -8.41 -1.52 7.15
CA VAL A 101 -7.02 -1.75 7.58
C VAL A 101 -6.17 -2.01 6.35
N LEU A 102 -5.23 -1.09 6.08
CA LEU A 102 -4.30 -1.15 4.94
C LEU A 102 -2.91 -1.54 5.42
N LEU A 103 -2.38 -2.65 4.92
CA LEU A 103 -1.15 -3.29 5.37
C LEU A 103 -0.11 -3.42 4.26
N GLN A 104 1.17 -3.45 4.65
CA GLN A 104 2.33 -3.76 3.81
C GLN A 104 3.23 -4.75 4.56
N MET A 105 4.37 -5.14 3.94
CA MET A 105 5.27 -6.17 4.49
C MET A 105 6.60 -5.58 5.00
N GLU A 106 6.58 -4.35 5.55
CA GLU A 106 7.78 -3.69 6.12
C GLU A 106 7.79 -3.64 7.66
N ILE A 107 6.90 -4.36 8.31
CA ILE A 107 6.88 -4.62 9.76
C ILE A 107 7.06 -6.13 10.00
N PRO A 108 7.24 -6.62 11.26
CA PRO A 108 7.38 -8.05 11.51
C PRO A 108 6.24 -8.87 10.90
N PHE A 109 6.59 -10.00 10.28
CA PHE A 109 5.63 -10.83 9.55
C PHE A 109 4.46 -11.31 10.43
N GLU A 110 4.76 -11.72 11.66
CA GLU A 110 3.77 -12.10 12.65
C GLU A 110 2.81 -10.96 13.01
N SER A 111 3.28 -9.71 12.95
CA SER A 111 2.44 -8.54 13.18
C SER A 111 1.45 -8.32 12.03
N VAL A 112 1.87 -8.56 10.78
CA VAL A 112 0.97 -8.52 9.62
C VAL A 112 -0.10 -9.60 9.74
N CYS A 113 0.29 -10.84 10.07
CA CYS A 113 -0.66 -11.95 10.27
C CYS A 113 -1.67 -11.61 11.37
N TYR A 114 -1.20 -11.14 12.52
CA TYR A 114 -2.06 -10.73 13.65
C TYR A 114 -3.00 -9.56 13.26
N ALA A 115 -2.52 -8.57 12.52
CA ALA A 115 -3.34 -7.45 12.09
C ALA A 115 -4.46 -7.88 11.14
N VAL A 116 -4.19 -8.83 10.23
CA VAL A 116 -5.22 -9.42 9.35
C VAL A 116 -6.26 -10.18 10.17
N GLU A 117 -5.82 -11.05 11.09
CA GLU A 117 -6.70 -11.80 11.99
C GLU A 117 -7.61 -10.86 12.79
N LEU A 118 -7.01 -9.87 13.50
CA LEU A 118 -7.74 -8.91 14.31
C LEU A 118 -8.74 -8.09 13.50
N ALA A 119 -8.34 -7.58 12.33
CA ALA A 119 -9.21 -6.79 11.47
C ALA A 119 -10.38 -7.63 10.93
N SER A 120 -10.12 -8.89 10.56
CA SER A 120 -11.15 -9.83 10.12
C SER A 120 -12.15 -10.16 11.25
N GLU A 121 -11.67 -10.42 12.48
CA GLU A 121 -12.53 -10.60 13.66
C GLU A 121 -13.44 -9.39 13.93
N LEU A 122 -12.92 -8.19 13.69
CA LEU A 122 -13.64 -6.93 13.87
C LEU A 122 -14.49 -6.56 12.65
N HIS A 123 -14.59 -7.45 11.64
CA HIS A 123 -15.34 -7.23 10.39
C HIS A 123 -14.93 -5.96 9.64
N LYS A 124 -13.63 -5.65 9.66
CA LYS A 124 -13.06 -4.52 8.89
C LYS A 124 -12.67 -4.97 7.49
N THR A 125 -12.72 -4.05 6.53
CA THR A 125 -12.15 -4.31 5.21
C THR A 125 -10.62 -4.37 5.30
N VAL A 126 -10.03 -5.48 4.86
CA VAL A 126 -8.59 -5.71 4.93
C VAL A 126 -7.97 -5.65 3.54
N ILE A 127 -7.04 -4.71 3.37
CA ILE A 127 -6.25 -4.55 2.14
C ILE A 127 -4.79 -4.88 2.47
N LEU A 128 -4.21 -5.88 1.81
CA LEU A 128 -2.79 -6.20 1.92
C LEU A 128 -2.09 -5.88 0.60
N ASN A 129 -1.18 -4.91 0.66
CA ASN A 129 -0.16 -4.73 -0.37
C ASN A 129 1.05 -5.60 0.03
N PRO A 130 1.29 -6.75 -0.64
CA PRO A 130 2.31 -7.72 -0.22
C PRO A 130 3.71 -7.27 -0.66
N ALA A 131 4.11 -6.08 -0.26
CA ALA A 131 5.33 -5.40 -0.68
C ALA A 131 6.25 -5.06 0.51
N PRO A 132 7.51 -5.59 0.53
CA PRO A 132 8.07 -6.58 -0.39
C PRO A 132 7.42 -7.96 -0.22
N ALA A 133 7.19 -8.67 -1.32
CA ALA A 133 6.51 -9.96 -1.27
C ALA A 133 7.34 -11.02 -0.53
N PRO A 134 6.76 -11.75 0.43
CA PRO A 134 7.35 -12.96 0.96
C PRO A 134 7.28 -14.09 -0.08
N ASP A 135 7.93 -15.23 0.19
CA ASP A 135 7.85 -16.40 -0.69
C ASP A 135 6.46 -17.06 -0.63
N SER A 136 5.77 -16.92 0.50
CA SER A 136 4.39 -17.40 0.68
C SER A 136 3.70 -16.66 1.82
N LEU A 137 2.36 -16.69 1.82
CA LEU A 137 1.52 -16.27 2.93
C LEU A 137 0.75 -17.49 3.47
N PRO A 138 0.47 -17.56 4.78
CA PRO A 138 -0.41 -18.58 5.36
C PRO A 138 -1.83 -18.51 4.77
N ASP A 139 -2.51 -19.65 4.70
CA ASP A 139 -3.87 -19.71 4.17
C ASP A 139 -4.86 -18.88 4.99
N GLU A 140 -4.64 -18.76 6.30
CA GLU A 140 -5.42 -17.94 7.20
C GLU A 140 -5.31 -16.45 6.86
N VAL A 141 -4.15 -15.99 6.39
CA VAL A 141 -3.96 -14.61 5.92
C VAL A 141 -4.80 -14.40 4.67
N TYR A 142 -4.69 -15.29 3.66
CA TYR A 142 -5.51 -15.18 2.45
C TYR A 142 -7.02 -15.16 2.75
N ALA A 143 -7.47 -15.97 3.71
CA ALA A 143 -8.87 -16.04 4.12
C ALA A 143 -9.39 -14.74 4.76
N GLY A 144 -8.50 -13.97 5.40
CA GLY A 144 -8.83 -12.70 6.05
C GLY A 144 -8.76 -11.47 5.12
N LEU A 145 -8.37 -11.63 3.84
CA LEU A 145 -8.21 -10.50 2.93
C LEU A 145 -9.48 -10.22 2.12
N ASP A 146 -9.93 -8.97 2.13
CA ASP A 146 -10.86 -8.44 1.15
C ASP A 146 -10.15 -8.08 -0.16
N TYR A 147 -8.95 -7.53 -0.06
CA TYR A 147 -8.13 -7.13 -1.21
C TYR A 147 -6.66 -7.54 -1.02
N LEU A 148 -6.10 -8.19 -2.02
CA LEU A 148 -4.67 -8.43 -2.17
C LEU A 148 -4.18 -7.63 -3.39
N THR A 149 -3.17 -6.74 -3.18
CA THR A 149 -2.78 -5.76 -4.20
C THR A 149 -1.31 -5.85 -4.59
N PRO A 150 -0.83 -6.98 -5.14
CA PRO A 150 0.55 -7.12 -5.61
C PRO A 150 0.80 -6.34 -6.89
N ASN A 151 2.06 -5.99 -7.15
CA ASN A 151 2.53 -5.73 -8.50
C ASN A 151 2.89 -7.05 -9.22
N GLU A 152 3.31 -6.96 -10.50
CA GLU A 152 3.67 -8.13 -11.32
C GLU A 152 4.76 -9.00 -10.68
N SER A 153 5.81 -8.39 -10.16
CA SER A 153 6.93 -9.13 -9.55
C SER A 153 6.55 -9.76 -8.21
N GLU A 154 5.76 -9.07 -7.41
CA GLU A 154 5.21 -9.57 -6.14
C GLU A 154 4.24 -10.73 -6.38
N PHE A 155 3.37 -10.60 -7.38
CA PHE A 155 2.44 -11.65 -7.77
C PHE A 155 3.18 -12.91 -8.26
N LYS A 156 4.18 -12.74 -9.12
CA LYS A 156 5.02 -13.85 -9.58
C LYS A 156 5.72 -14.57 -8.43
N ARG A 157 6.22 -13.82 -7.44
CA ARG A 157 6.86 -14.40 -6.27
C ARG A 157 5.90 -15.22 -5.42
N LEU A 158 4.68 -14.72 -5.19
CA LEU A 158 3.66 -15.40 -4.38
C LEU A 158 3.06 -16.63 -5.06
N THR A 159 2.98 -16.64 -6.40
CA THR A 159 2.22 -17.66 -7.14
C THR A 159 3.08 -18.55 -8.02
N GLY A 160 4.32 -18.17 -8.31
CA GLY A 160 5.15 -18.82 -9.31
C GLY A 160 4.69 -18.56 -10.75
N CYS A 161 3.78 -17.61 -10.99
CA CYS A 161 3.30 -17.27 -12.34
C CYS A 161 4.48 -16.89 -13.26
N PRO A 162 4.65 -17.54 -14.42
CA PRO A 162 5.84 -17.34 -15.26
C PRO A 162 5.71 -16.17 -16.25
N THR A 163 4.54 -15.55 -16.35
CA THR A 163 4.17 -14.61 -17.43
C THR A 163 3.56 -13.32 -16.91
N ASP A 164 3.44 -12.35 -17.80
CA ASP A 164 2.74 -11.06 -17.56
C ASP A 164 1.46 -10.95 -18.41
N GLU A 165 1.06 -12.02 -19.09
CA GLU A 165 -0.16 -12.06 -19.89
C GLU A 165 -1.40 -12.06 -18.97
N VAL A 166 -2.36 -11.17 -19.26
CA VAL A 166 -3.54 -10.92 -18.41
C VAL A 166 -4.33 -12.19 -18.13
N GLU A 167 -4.57 -13.00 -19.15
CA GLU A 167 -5.33 -14.26 -19.02
C GLU A 167 -4.64 -15.26 -18.11
N GLU A 168 -3.32 -15.38 -18.23
CA GLU A 168 -2.51 -16.27 -17.39
C GLU A 168 -2.43 -15.77 -15.94
N LEU A 169 -2.28 -14.45 -15.74
CA LEU A 169 -2.33 -13.85 -14.41
C LEU A 169 -3.68 -14.16 -13.74
N ALA A 170 -4.81 -14.01 -14.48
CA ALA A 170 -6.14 -14.31 -13.95
C ALA A 170 -6.29 -15.79 -13.57
N VAL A 171 -5.72 -16.72 -14.35
CA VAL A 171 -5.71 -18.14 -14.00
C VAL A 171 -4.96 -18.40 -12.70
N HIS A 172 -3.78 -17.77 -12.52
CA HIS A 172 -2.96 -17.93 -11.31
C HIS A 172 -3.54 -17.25 -10.06
N CYS A 173 -4.56 -16.38 -10.21
CA CYS A 173 -5.31 -15.85 -9.07
C CYS A 173 -6.28 -16.89 -8.43
N LYS A 174 -6.76 -17.89 -9.19
CA LYS A 174 -7.77 -18.84 -8.71
C LYS A 174 -7.41 -19.53 -7.40
N PRO A 175 -6.19 -20.09 -7.22
CA PRO A 175 -5.83 -20.73 -5.95
C PRO A 175 -5.90 -19.77 -4.74
N LEU A 176 -5.60 -18.47 -4.94
CA LEU A 176 -5.66 -17.48 -3.87
C LEU A 176 -7.11 -17.10 -3.52
N LEU A 177 -7.99 -17.04 -4.53
CA LEU A 177 -9.44 -16.85 -4.34
C LEU A 177 -10.06 -18.06 -3.64
N GLU A 178 -9.60 -19.29 -3.94
CA GLU A 178 -10.04 -20.52 -3.28
C GLU A 178 -9.65 -20.53 -1.79
N LYS A 179 -8.51 -19.96 -1.43
CA LYS A 179 -8.05 -19.78 -0.04
C LYS A 179 -8.84 -18.71 0.73
N GLY A 180 -9.70 -17.93 0.06
CA GLY A 180 -10.64 -17.02 0.71
C GLY A 180 -10.47 -15.54 0.38
N THR A 181 -9.37 -15.13 -0.24
CA THR A 181 -9.22 -13.73 -0.73
C THR A 181 -10.39 -13.37 -1.64
N ARG A 182 -11.02 -12.21 -1.41
CA ARG A 182 -12.21 -11.82 -2.17
C ARG A 182 -11.87 -11.15 -3.49
N ASN A 183 -10.89 -10.27 -3.48
CA ASN A 183 -10.47 -9.48 -4.64
C ASN A 183 -8.95 -9.48 -4.74
N ILE A 184 -8.41 -9.70 -5.93
CA ILE A 184 -7.00 -9.57 -6.24
C ILE A 184 -6.86 -8.47 -7.27
N ILE A 185 -6.03 -7.46 -7.00
CA ILE A 185 -5.78 -6.34 -7.91
C ILE A 185 -4.28 -6.31 -8.22
N ILE A 186 -3.92 -6.78 -9.41
CA ILE A 186 -2.51 -6.79 -9.84
C ILE A 186 -2.21 -5.48 -10.54
N THR A 187 -1.28 -4.67 -9.98
CA THR A 187 -0.83 -3.44 -10.65
C THR A 187 0.19 -3.77 -11.73
N LEU A 188 -0.08 -3.33 -12.97
CA LEU A 188 0.65 -3.66 -14.20
C LEU A 188 1.36 -2.45 -14.81
N GLY A 189 1.75 -1.47 -13.99
CA GLY A 189 2.39 -0.23 -14.42
C GLY A 189 1.56 0.53 -15.46
N SER A 190 2.14 0.81 -16.63
CA SER A 190 1.46 1.54 -17.70
C SER A 190 0.28 0.78 -18.34
N ARG A 191 0.16 -0.51 -18.09
CA ARG A 191 -1.00 -1.32 -18.51
C ARG A 191 -2.22 -1.13 -17.61
N GLY A 192 -2.04 -0.63 -16.38
CA GLY A 192 -3.08 -0.36 -15.41
C GLY A 192 -3.19 -1.37 -14.29
N ALA A 193 -4.40 -1.77 -13.95
CA ALA A 193 -4.67 -2.70 -12.85
C ALA A 193 -5.62 -3.81 -13.31
N LEU A 194 -5.22 -5.07 -13.11
CA LEU A 194 -6.04 -6.23 -13.35
C LEU A 194 -6.77 -6.61 -12.06
N HIS A 195 -8.08 -6.47 -12.04
CA HIS A 195 -8.93 -6.94 -10.97
C HIS A 195 -9.44 -8.35 -11.28
N VAL A 196 -9.31 -9.25 -10.34
CA VAL A 196 -9.77 -10.64 -10.44
C VAL A 196 -10.55 -10.98 -9.16
N ASN A 197 -11.73 -11.53 -9.33
CA ASN A 197 -12.56 -12.07 -8.26
C ASN A 197 -13.27 -13.37 -8.72
N ARG A 198 -14.21 -13.89 -7.94
CA ARG A 198 -14.93 -15.13 -8.29
C ARG A 198 -15.87 -14.97 -9.49
N GLU A 199 -16.25 -13.74 -9.85
CA GLU A 199 -17.14 -13.44 -10.97
C GLU A 199 -16.40 -13.36 -12.30
N GLY A 200 -15.07 -13.07 -12.26
CA GLY A 200 -14.24 -12.97 -13.46
C GLY A 200 -13.06 -12.05 -13.26
N HIS A 201 -12.58 -11.49 -14.37
CA HIS A 201 -11.50 -10.52 -14.34
C HIS A 201 -11.76 -9.34 -15.29
N THR A 202 -11.22 -8.18 -14.94
CA THR A 202 -11.31 -6.93 -15.72
C THR A 202 -10.01 -6.16 -15.65
N LEU A 203 -9.50 -5.72 -16.79
CA LEU A 203 -8.34 -4.86 -16.88
C LEU A 203 -8.77 -3.40 -16.98
N TYR A 204 -8.45 -2.61 -15.95
CA TYR A 204 -8.69 -1.17 -15.90
C TYR A 204 -7.46 -0.41 -16.37
N ARG A 205 -7.55 0.23 -17.52
CA ARG A 205 -6.44 0.97 -18.12
C ARG A 205 -6.29 2.35 -17.49
N PRO A 206 -5.06 2.81 -17.16
CA PRO A 206 -4.84 4.15 -16.65
C PRO A 206 -4.87 5.18 -17.79
N PRO A 207 -5.03 6.47 -17.47
CA PRO A 207 -4.78 7.53 -18.44
C PRO A 207 -3.31 7.54 -18.88
N LYS A 208 -3.08 7.91 -20.14
CA LYS A 208 -1.71 8.02 -20.67
C LYS A 208 -1.05 9.29 -20.15
N VAL A 209 0.07 9.14 -19.49
CA VAL A 209 0.90 10.23 -18.98
C VAL A 209 2.36 10.00 -19.34
N GLN A 210 3.16 11.07 -19.32
CA GLN A 210 4.61 10.93 -19.40
C GLN A 210 5.14 10.63 -18.00
N ALA A 211 5.63 9.42 -17.78
CA ALA A 211 6.25 9.04 -16.52
C ALA A 211 7.59 9.77 -16.33
N VAL A 212 7.77 10.35 -15.17
CA VAL A 212 8.99 11.05 -14.72
C VAL A 212 9.68 10.25 -13.62
N ASP A 213 8.91 9.82 -12.61
CA ASP A 213 9.40 9.02 -11.48
C ASP A 213 8.30 8.05 -11.04
N THR A 214 8.62 6.77 -10.94
CA THR A 214 7.64 5.74 -10.55
C THR A 214 7.64 5.45 -9.05
N THR A 215 8.45 6.18 -8.28
CA THR A 215 8.50 6.04 -6.82
C THR A 215 7.14 6.35 -6.21
N ALA A 216 6.72 5.53 -5.25
CA ALA A 216 5.42 5.63 -4.56
C ALA A 216 4.16 5.51 -5.45
N ALA A 217 4.28 5.11 -6.72
CA ALA A 217 3.11 4.90 -7.59
C ALA A 217 2.15 3.83 -7.02
N GLY A 218 2.69 2.69 -6.62
CA GLY A 218 1.92 1.61 -5.97
C GLY A 218 1.37 2.02 -4.61
N ASP A 219 2.12 2.83 -3.85
CA ASP A 219 1.66 3.36 -2.56
C ASP A 219 0.47 4.31 -2.76
N THR A 220 0.56 5.21 -3.76
CA THR A 220 -0.53 6.12 -4.13
C THR A 220 -1.76 5.34 -4.60
N PHE A 221 -1.57 4.28 -5.41
CA PHE A 221 -2.65 3.40 -5.86
C PHE A 221 -3.39 2.78 -4.68
N ASN A 222 -2.67 2.15 -3.75
CA ASN A 222 -3.26 1.47 -2.60
C ASN A 222 -4.00 2.43 -1.67
N ALA A 223 -3.43 3.60 -1.43
CA ALA A 223 -4.06 4.65 -0.62
C ALA A 223 -5.35 5.18 -1.26
N ALA A 224 -5.32 5.43 -2.57
CA ALA A 224 -6.47 5.91 -3.32
C ALA A 224 -7.59 4.85 -3.36
N LEU A 225 -7.23 3.57 -3.56
CA LEU A 225 -8.16 2.45 -3.48
C LEU A 225 -8.84 2.40 -2.11
N ALA A 226 -8.05 2.40 -1.03
CA ALA A 226 -8.56 2.35 0.35
C ALA A 226 -9.49 3.53 0.64
N ARG A 227 -9.10 4.74 0.25
CA ARG A 227 -9.89 5.97 0.47
C ARG A 227 -11.25 5.90 -0.25
N GLU A 228 -11.30 5.48 -1.52
CA GLU A 228 -12.56 5.39 -2.25
C GLU A 228 -13.47 4.29 -1.71
N LEU A 229 -12.89 3.15 -1.29
CA LEU A 229 -13.66 2.08 -0.64
C LEU A 229 -14.24 2.51 0.71
N ALA A 230 -13.49 3.32 1.49
CA ALA A 230 -13.99 3.88 2.76
C ALA A 230 -15.16 4.84 2.55
N ASP A 231 -15.23 5.54 1.42
CA ASP A 231 -16.37 6.38 1.02
C ASP A 231 -17.56 5.55 0.44
N GLY A 232 -17.47 4.21 0.46
CA GLY A 232 -18.52 3.33 -0.04
C GLY A 232 -18.63 3.24 -1.56
N ARG A 233 -17.56 3.61 -2.28
CA ARG A 233 -17.48 3.44 -3.73
C ARG A 233 -17.34 1.96 -4.09
N SER A 234 -17.81 1.59 -5.28
CA SER A 234 -17.59 0.25 -5.80
C SER A 234 -16.10 -0.02 -6.05
N THR A 235 -15.70 -1.29 -6.05
CA THR A 235 -14.31 -1.69 -6.38
C THR A 235 -13.87 -1.15 -7.73
N GLU A 236 -14.75 -1.14 -8.72
CA GLU A 236 -14.48 -0.57 -10.05
C GLU A 236 -14.16 0.92 -9.99
N GLU A 237 -15.03 1.72 -9.33
CA GLU A 237 -14.82 3.16 -9.18
C GLU A 237 -13.52 3.46 -8.44
N ALA A 238 -13.24 2.69 -7.37
CA ALA A 238 -12.03 2.82 -6.57
C ALA A 238 -10.76 2.51 -7.38
N ILE A 239 -10.76 1.47 -8.22
CA ILE A 239 -9.63 1.14 -9.10
C ILE A 239 -9.42 2.23 -10.16
N VAL A 240 -10.49 2.74 -10.76
CA VAL A 240 -10.40 3.81 -11.76
C VAL A 240 -9.79 5.07 -11.13
N PHE A 241 -10.24 5.47 -9.95
CA PHE A 241 -9.68 6.60 -9.22
C PHE A 241 -8.22 6.36 -8.82
N ALA A 242 -7.89 5.16 -8.33
CA ALA A 242 -6.52 4.78 -7.95
C ALA A 242 -5.55 4.83 -9.14
N ASN A 243 -5.98 4.38 -10.32
CA ASN A 243 -5.21 4.51 -11.55
C ASN A 243 -4.94 5.98 -11.92
N MET A 244 -5.92 6.88 -11.74
CA MET A 244 -5.74 8.32 -12.00
C MET A 244 -4.77 8.97 -11.01
N ALA A 245 -4.92 8.66 -9.71
CA ALA A 245 -4.04 9.17 -8.66
C ALA A 245 -2.59 8.72 -8.87
N SER A 246 -2.40 7.42 -9.18
CA SER A 246 -1.09 6.85 -9.48
C SER A 246 -0.48 7.44 -10.76
N ALA A 247 -1.28 7.68 -11.82
CA ALA A 247 -0.82 8.32 -13.04
C ALA A 247 -0.34 9.76 -12.80
N LEU A 248 -1.02 10.51 -11.95
CA LEU A 248 -0.55 11.85 -11.54
C LEU A 248 0.76 11.77 -10.74
N ALA A 249 0.86 10.83 -9.80
CA ALA A 249 2.07 10.66 -9.00
C ALA A 249 3.29 10.38 -9.90
N VAL A 250 3.19 9.44 -10.84
CA VAL A 250 4.33 9.10 -11.73
C VAL A 250 4.72 10.23 -12.69
N SER A 251 3.89 11.26 -12.88
CA SER A 251 4.20 12.43 -13.70
C SER A 251 5.03 13.50 -12.97
N ARG A 252 5.38 13.26 -11.70
CA ARG A 252 6.10 14.16 -10.81
C ARG A 252 7.34 13.47 -10.23
N VAL A 253 8.31 14.24 -9.77
CA VAL A 253 9.53 13.73 -9.11
C VAL A 253 9.27 13.56 -7.61
N GLY A 254 9.79 12.48 -7.03
CA GLY A 254 9.82 12.22 -5.59
C GLY A 254 8.84 11.16 -5.14
N ALA A 255 8.96 10.74 -3.88
CA ALA A 255 8.07 9.78 -3.24
C ALA A 255 6.79 10.50 -2.74
N GLN A 256 6.80 10.99 -1.49
CA GLN A 256 5.64 11.65 -0.90
C GLN A 256 5.32 13.00 -1.58
N ASP A 257 6.33 13.70 -2.09
CA ASP A 257 6.16 14.98 -2.79
C ASP A 257 5.40 14.85 -4.13
N SER A 258 5.42 13.67 -4.77
CA SER A 258 4.71 13.40 -6.02
C SER A 258 3.21 13.14 -5.83
N ILE A 259 2.79 12.78 -4.61
CA ILE A 259 1.44 12.33 -4.31
C ILE A 259 0.42 13.47 -4.45
N PRO A 260 -0.61 13.32 -5.30
CA PRO A 260 -1.60 14.37 -5.54
C PRO A 260 -2.56 14.56 -4.37
N SER A 261 -3.23 15.73 -4.31
CA SER A 261 -4.42 15.91 -3.51
C SER A 261 -5.65 15.32 -4.20
N TYR A 262 -6.74 15.18 -3.44
CA TYR A 262 -8.01 14.70 -3.98
C TYR A 262 -8.54 15.59 -5.12
N GLU A 263 -8.48 16.92 -4.91
CA GLU A 263 -8.93 17.91 -5.90
C GLU A 263 -8.11 17.82 -7.19
N GLU A 264 -6.79 17.62 -7.08
CA GLU A 264 -5.92 17.45 -8.24
C GLU A 264 -6.31 16.23 -9.08
N VAL A 265 -6.69 15.11 -8.42
CA VAL A 265 -7.17 13.89 -9.12
C VAL A 265 -8.51 14.16 -9.80
N LEU A 266 -9.46 14.84 -9.14
CA LEU A 266 -10.74 15.19 -9.73
C LEU A 266 -10.59 16.13 -10.92
N ASP A 267 -9.71 17.13 -10.83
CA ASP A 267 -9.45 18.06 -11.94
C ASP A 267 -8.71 17.36 -13.09
N PHE A 268 -7.87 16.38 -12.78
CA PHE A 268 -7.25 15.55 -13.82
C PHE A 268 -8.31 14.69 -14.53
N LYS A 269 -9.22 14.08 -13.80
CA LYS A 269 -10.34 13.31 -14.36
C LYS A 269 -11.15 14.14 -15.35
N LYS A 270 -11.60 15.35 -14.95
CA LYS A 270 -12.36 16.26 -15.81
C LYS A 270 -11.66 16.64 -17.12
N ARG A 271 -10.32 16.68 -17.11
CA ARG A 271 -9.52 16.99 -18.32
C ARG A 271 -9.37 15.81 -19.27
N MET A 272 -9.64 14.59 -18.80
CA MET A 272 -9.54 13.36 -19.59
C MET A 272 -10.88 12.91 -20.18
N GLU A 273 -12.00 13.45 -19.68
CA GLU A 273 -13.35 13.31 -20.22
C GLU A 273 -13.58 14.27 -21.41
#